data_6eab94fd8f7dae14adfa7c9dbf4bccdb
#
_entry.id   6eab94fd8f7dae14adfa7c9dbf4bccdb
#
_cell.length_a   1.000
_cell.length_b   1.000
_cell.length_c   1.000
_cell.angle_alpha   90.00
_cell.angle_beta   90.00
_cell.angle_gamma   90.00
#
_symmetry.space_group_name_H-M   'P 1'
#
loop_
_entity.id
_entity.type
_entity.pdbx_description
1 polymer ?
#
loop_
_entity_poly.entity_id
_entity_poly.type
_entity_poly.pdbx_seq_one_letter_code
_entity_poly.pdbx_strand_id
1 'polypeptide(L)'
;MPTRDDLIKRRIAESEKAGKSTGVIVRGLQAVAYGLVTDWLTGNIDTEGGRIKYTAKNLGRVQGLFSVFQKFQKEYENTVLGSVLDWAGRLFGLNEQYFDTFDSPAESVADAARRLTLQRWGYNTLTGELIPGGYFQYLFSNANIGQRVAGLVNQAIAQKMPLAQFQKTFRQVFVGAPGQGMLERHWRTNSFDLYQRIDRTANLVYADRLGLEYAIYSGTLEDDSRPFCIERVNKVYGRDEIAHWADLQFAGKPKIGYDPFVDCGGFNCRHHLSWVSNEIAAHLRPDINKQKAEK
;
A
#
# COMPACT_ATOMS: atom_id res chain seq x y z
N MET A 1 30.49 6.60 -3.04
CA MET A 1 29.16 6.62 -2.40
C MET A 1 28.14 7.03 -3.44
N PRO A 2 26.91 6.54 -3.41
CA PRO A 2 25.87 7.01 -4.31
C PRO A 2 25.58 8.50 -4.08
N THR A 3 25.22 9.21 -5.13
CA THR A 3 24.79 10.62 -5.01
C THR A 3 23.39 10.71 -4.39
N ARG A 4 22.99 11.91 -3.91
CA ARG A 4 21.62 12.14 -3.42
C ARG A 4 20.58 11.82 -4.48
N ASP A 5 20.83 12.22 -5.72
CA ASP A 5 19.94 11.92 -6.85
C ASP A 5 19.79 10.42 -7.11
N ASP A 6 20.89 9.66 -7.00
CA ASP A 6 20.84 8.21 -7.13
C ASP A 6 19.98 7.57 -6.02
N LEU A 7 20.09 8.06 -4.80
CA LEU A 7 19.30 7.57 -3.67
C LEU A 7 17.81 7.90 -3.83
N ILE A 8 17.46 9.10 -4.30
CA ILE A 8 16.07 9.48 -4.62
C ILE A 8 15.50 8.54 -5.69
N LYS A 9 16.21 8.35 -6.79
CA LYS A 9 15.78 7.45 -7.88
C LYS A 9 15.61 6.01 -7.39
N ARG A 10 16.54 5.52 -6.56
CA ARG A 10 16.48 4.17 -5.98
C ARG A 10 15.28 4.01 -5.06
N ARG A 11 14.94 4.98 -4.21
CA ARG A 11 13.77 4.94 -3.32
C ARG A 11 12.48 4.82 -4.12
N ILE A 12 12.33 5.61 -5.19
CA ILE A 12 11.17 5.56 -6.09
C ILE A 12 11.07 4.16 -6.74
N ALA A 13 12.16 3.67 -7.31
CA ALA A 13 12.20 2.37 -7.97
C ALA A 13 11.91 1.20 -7.01
N GLU A 14 12.46 1.23 -5.78
CA GLU A 14 12.20 0.19 -4.78
C GLU A 14 10.74 0.23 -4.29
N SER A 15 10.12 1.40 -4.16
CA SER A 15 8.69 1.51 -3.82
C SER A 15 7.79 0.87 -4.89
N GLU A 16 8.09 1.09 -6.17
CA GLU A 16 7.35 0.46 -7.28
C GLU A 16 7.58 -1.05 -7.34
N LYS A 17 8.82 -1.50 -7.15
CA LYS A 17 9.18 -2.90 -7.12
C LYS A 17 8.50 -3.65 -5.97
N ALA A 18 8.40 -3.01 -4.79
CA ALA A 18 7.70 -3.54 -3.63
C ALA A 18 6.23 -3.87 -3.94
N GLY A 19 5.51 -2.94 -4.56
CA GLY A 19 4.11 -3.14 -4.96
C GLY A 19 3.93 -4.33 -5.92
N LYS A 20 4.81 -4.43 -6.93
CA LYS A 20 4.80 -5.55 -7.89
C LYS A 20 5.12 -6.89 -7.21
N SER A 21 6.15 -6.92 -6.36
CA SER A 21 6.60 -8.14 -5.67
C SER A 21 5.55 -8.68 -4.71
N THR A 22 4.96 -7.83 -3.88
CA THR A 22 3.88 -8.25 -2.98
C THR A 22 2.63 -8.67 -3.75
N GLY A 23 2.36 -8.05 -4.90
CA GLY A 23 1.29 -8.49 -5.81
C GLY A 23 1.45 -9.93 -6.31
N VAL A 24 2.69 -10.39 -6.54
CA VAL A 24 2.97 -11.80 -6.89
C VAL A 24 2.64 -12.74 -5.73
N ILE A 25 2.99 -12.36 -4.50
CA ILE A 25 2.65 -13.13 -3.29
C ILE A 25 1.12 -13.23 -3.14
N VAL A 26 0.40 -12.13 -3.29
CA VAL A 26 -1.08 -12.09 -3.23
C VAL A 26 -1.70 -13.01 -4.28
N ARG A 27 -1.14 -13.05 -5.49
CA ARG A 27 -1.57 -13.99 -6.54
C ARG A 27 -1.36 -15.45 -6.13
N GLY A 28 -0.22 -15.78 -5.54
CA GLY A 28 0.05 -17.12 -5.02
C GLY A 28 -0.98 -17.53 -3.95
N LEU A 29 -1.22 -16.68 -2.98
CA LEU A 29 -2.23 -16.88 -1.92
C LEU A 29 -3.65 -17.02 -2.50
N GLN A 30 -3.98 -16.27 -3.55
CA GLN A 30 -5.25 -16.42 -4.26
C GLN A 30 -5.42 -17.81 -4.87
N ALA A 31 -4.37 -18.39 -5.44
CA ALA A 31 -4.39 -19.74 -5.97
C ALA A 31 -4.57 -20.79 -4.86
N VAL A 32 -3.92 -20.61 -3.71
CA VAL A 32 -4.12 -21.45 -2.51
C VAL A 32 -5.57 -21.40 -2.05
N ALA A 33 -6.14 -20.19 -1.89
CA ALA A 33 -7.54 -20.03 -1.49
C ALA A 33 -8.51 -20.70 -2.48
N TYR A 34 -8.25 -20.62 -3.78
CA TYR A 34 -9.02 -21.34 -4.79
C TYR A 34 -8.98 -22.85 -4.58
N GLY A 35 -7.79 -23.43 -4.34
CA GLY A 35 -7.62 -24.83 -4.02
C GLY A 35 -8.45 -25.24 -2.79
N LEU A 36 -8.33 -24.50 -1.69
CA LEU A 36 -9.08 -24.76 -0.46
C LEU A 36 -10.60 -24.80 -0.67
N VAL A 37 -11.14 -23.92 -1.50
CA VAL A 37 -12.59 -23.89 -1.81
C VAL A 37 -12.99 -25.09 -2.66
N THR A 38 -12.22 -25.40 -3.69
CA THR A 38 -12.55 -26.53 -4.59
C THR A 38 -12.48 -27.87 -3.87
N ASP A 39 -11.48 -28.06 -3.01
CA ASP A 39 -11.34 -29.28 -2.20
C ASP A 39 -12.49 -29.39 -1.18
N TRP A 40 -12.81 -28.27 -0.51
CA TRP A 40 -13.93 -28.24 0.42
C TRP A 40 -15.26 -28.55 -0.26
N LEU A 41 -15.53 -27.99 -1.45
CA LEU A 41 -16.75 -28.26 -2.22
C LEU A 41 -16.86 -29.75 -2.59
N THR A 42 -15.76 -30.33 -3.06
CA THR A 42 -15.74 -31.74 -3.47
C THR A 42 -16.02 -32.68 -2.28
N GLY A 43 -15.52 -32.36 -1.09
CA GLY A 43 -15.69 -33.15 0.11
C GLY A 43 -17.00 -32.92 0.89
N ASN A 44 -17.64 -31.75 0.69
CA ASN A 44 -18.73 -31.34 1.59
C ASN A 44 -20.07 -31.07 0.90
N ILE A 45 -20.13 -30.88 -0.41
CA ILE A 45 -21.37 -30.54 -1.11
C ILE A 45 -21.95 -31.75 -1.82
N ASP A 46 -23.16 -32.12 -1.43
CA ASP A 46 -23.89 -33.24 -2.06
C ASP A 46 -24.34 -32.79 -3.46
N THR A 47 -24.11 -33.69 -4.43
CA THR A 47 -24.51 -33.53 -5.84
C THR A 47 -25.42 -34.66 -6.28
N GLU A 48 -26.18 -34.45 -7.37
CA GLU A 48 -27.00 -35.46 -8.05
C GLU A 48 -26.97 -35.16 -9.54
N GLY A 49 -26.63 -36.16 -10.33
CA GLY A 49 -26.46 -35.97 -11.78
C GLY A 49 -25.45 -34.89 -12.14
N GLY A 50 -24.39 -34.71 -11.33
CA GLY A 50 -23.38 -33.67 -11.52
C GLY A 50 -23.82 -32.23 -11.15
N ARG A 51 -25.04 -32.05 -10.59
CA ARG A 51 -25.57 -30.76 -10.16
C ARG A 51 -25.57 -30.67 -8.64
N ILE A 52 -25.29 -29.48 -8.12
CA ILE A 52 -25.36 -29.19 -6.69
C ILE A 52 -26.81 -29.32 -6.23
N LYS A 53 -27.05 -30.09 -5.14
CA LYS A 53 -28.38 -30.24 -4.56
C LYS A 53 -28.77 -28.99 -3.78
N TYR A 54 -29.99 -28.48 -3.99
CA TYR A 54 -30.61 -27.51 -3.11
C TYR A 54 -31.23 -28.20 -1.90
N THR A 55 -30.48 -28.28 -0.81
CA THR A 55 -30.91 -28.89 0.46
C THR A 55 -30.52 -28.05 1.65
N ALA A 56 -31.29 -28.13 2.72
CA ALA A 56 -30.93 -27.48 4.00
C ALA A 56 -29.54 -27.94 4.49
N LYS A 57 -29.18 -29.21 4.23
CA LYS A 57 -27.87 -29.77 4.57
C LYS A 57 -26.73 -29.06 3.83
N ASN A 58 -26.83 -28.86 2.51
CA ASN A 58 -25.82 -28.12 1.75
C ASN A 58 -25.72 -26.67 2.16
N LEU A 59 -26.86 -25.98 2.40
CA LEU A 59 -26.88 -24.61 2.90
C LEU A 59 -26.23 -24.48 4.28
N GLY A 60 -26.54 -25.42 5.20
CA GLY A 60 -25.93 -25.43 6.53
C GLY A 60 -24.41 -25.66 6.50
N ARG A 61 -23.93 -26.50 5.56
CA ARG A 61 -22.50 -26.78 5.41
C ARG A 61 -21.68 -25.58 4.96
N VAL A 62 -22.27 -24.62 4.23
CA VAL A 62 -21.56 -23.41 3.82
C VAL A 62 -20.99 -22.64 5.01
N GLN A 63 -21.59 -22.74 6.20
CA GLN A 63 -21.01 -22.15 7.42
C GLN A 63 -19.64 -22.74 7.76
N GLY A 64 -19.38 -24.03 7.48
CA GLY A 64 -18.07 -24.66 7.64
C GLY A 64 -16.98 -24.04 6.77
N LEU A 65 -17.34 -23.47 5.62
CA LEU A 65 -16.42 -22.77 4.75
C LEU A 65 -15.83 -21.52 5.42
N PHE A 66 -16.57 -20.85 6.31
CA PHE A 66 -16.05 -19.71 7.07
C PHE A 66 -14.84 -20.09 7.92
N SER A 67 -14.85 -21.26 8.56
CA SER A 67 -13.72 -21.73 9.37
C SER A 67 -12.47 -21.97 8.53
N VAL A 68 -12.62 -22.44 7.29
CA VAL A 68 -11.53 -22.58 6.33
C VAL A 68 -10.95 -21.22 5.98
N PHE A 69 -11.83 -20.25 5.72
CA PHE A 69 -11.40 -18.89 5.39
C PHE A 69 -10.82 -18.12 6.55
N GLN A 70 -11.24 -18.34 7.78
CA GLN A 70 -10.61 -17.71 8.95
C GLN A 70 -9.13 -18.09 9.08
N LYS A 71 -8.80 -19.38 8.88
CA LYS A 71 -7.41 -19.84 8.87
C LYS A 71 -6.62 -19.22 7.70
N PHE A 72 -7.19 -19.26 6.50
CA PHE A 72 -6.60 -18.65 5.32
C PHE A 72 -6.42 -17.13 5.49
N GLN A 73 -7.40 -16.43 6.08
CA GLN A 73 -7.32 -14.98 6.33
C GLN A 73 -6.12 -14.63 7.19
N LYS A 74 -5.87 -15.41 8.24
CA LYS A 74 -4.71 -15.20 9.11
C LYS A 74 -3.38 -15.46 8.38
N GLU A 75 -3.32 -16.50 7.54
CA GLU A 75 -2.14 -16.78 6.70
C GLU A 75 -1.91 -15.67 5.68
N TYR A 76 -2.98 -15.21 5.01
CA TYR A 76 -2.94 -14.09 4.07
C TYR A 76 -2.40 -12.83 4.75
N GLU A 77 -2.95 -12.47 5.91
CA GLU A 77 -2.54 -11.31 6.70
C GLU A 77 -1.06 -11.39 7.07
N ASN A 78 -0.63 -12.48 7.69
CA ASN A 78 0.75 -12.67 8.13
C ASN A 78 1.74 -12.63 6.96
N THR A 79 1.43 -13.31 5.86
CA THR A 79 2.33 -13.42 4.70
C THR A 79 2.45 -12.08 3.97
N VAL A 80 1.34 -11.38 3.75
CA VAL A 80 1.34 -10.08 3.08
C VAL A 80 1.95 -9.01 3.97
N LEU A 81 1.62 -8.99 5.27
CA LEU A 81 2.23 -8.08 6.24
C LEU A 81 3.75 -8.28 6.32
N GLY A 82 4.21 -9.53 6.40
CA GLY A 82 5.65 -9.85 6.38
C GLY A 82 6.35 -9.24 5.17
N SER A 83 5.77 -9.43 3.97
CA SER A 83 6.30 -8.82 2.74
C SER A 83 6.32 -7.28 2.80
N VAL A 84 5.26 -6.67 3.35
CA VAL A 84 5.19 -5.20 3.49
C VAL A 84 6.29 -4.70 4.44
N LEU A 85 6.50 -5.37 5.56
CA LEU A 85 7.51 -4.99 6.55
C LEU A 85 8.94 -5.16 6.01
N ASP A 86 9.21 -6.22 5.24
CA ASP A 86 10.51 -6.43 4.59
C ASP A 86 10.83 -5.31 3.59
N TRP A 87 9.86 -4.93 2.76
CA TRP A 87 10.04 -3.83 1.82
C TRP A 87 10.15 -2.47 2.53
N ALA A 88 9.35 -2.24 3.57
CA ALA A 88 9.48 -1.05 4.41
C ALA A 88 10.88 -0.94 5.02
N GLY A 89 11.45 -2.06 5.50
CA GLY A 89 12.82 -2.11 6.01
C GLY A 89 13.87 -1.66 4.99
N ARG A 90 13.73 -2.05 3.72
CA ARG A 90 14.62 -1.58 2.63
C ARG A 90 14.47 -0.09 2.36
N LEU A 91 13.23 0.41 2.36
CA LEU A 91 12.97 1.84 2.18
C LEU A 91 13.51 2.68 3.34
N PHE A 92 13.42 2.18 4.58
CA PHE A 92 14.05 2.82 5.74
C PHE A 92 15.57 2.91 5.59
N GLY A 93 16.23 1.83 5.16
CA GLY A 93 17.67 1.85 4.91
C GLY A 93 18.10 2.81 3.80
N LEU A 94 17.28 2.99 2.76
CA LEU A 94 17.54 3.99 1.71
C LEU A 94 17.32 5.42 2.21
N ASN A 95 16.33 5.65 3.07
CA ASN A 95 16.14 6.95 3.72
C ASN A 95 17.33 7.29 4.63
N GLU A 96 17.79 6.35 5.45
CA GLU A 96 18.95 6.51 6.29
C GLU A 96 20.19 6.90 5.47
N GLN A 97 20.50 6.14 4.41
CA GLN A 97 21.60 6.47 3.48
C GLN A 97 21.47 7.88 2.86
N TYR A 98 20.23 8.31 2.55
CA TYR A 98 19.97 9.65 2.03
C TYR A 98 20.32 10.72 3.06
N PHE A 99 19.86 10.55 4.29
CA PHE A 99 20.09 11.53 5.36
C PHE A 99 21.51 11.48 5.93
N ASP A 100 22.24 10.39 5.79
CA ASP A 100 23.67 10.31 6.10
C ASP A 100 24.55 11.19 5.18
N THR A 101 23.99 11.67 4.05
CA THR A 101 24.68 12.65 3.21
C THR A 101 24.66 14.09 3.77
N PHE A 102 23.94 14.30 4.87
CA PHE A 102 23.90 15.57 5.60
C PHE A 102 24.85 15.48 6.81
N ASP A 103 25.30 16.62 7.32
CA ASP A 103 26.22 16.68 8.49
C ASP A 103 25.52 16.36 9.83
N SER A 104 24.49 15.52 9.79
CA SER A 104 23.70 15.15 10.97
C SER A 104 23.62 13.63 11.09
N PRO A 105 23.71 13.06 12.30
CA PRO A 105 23.72 11.61 12.49
C PRO A 105 22.33 11.02 12.23
N ALA A 106 22.09 10.54 11.01
CA ALA A 106 20.83 9.93 10.63
C ALA A 106 20.54 8.65 11.44
N GLU A 107 21.56 7.92 11.87
CA GLU A 107 21.45 6.74 12.72
C GLU A 107 20.65 7.01 14.00
N SER A 108 20.85 8.18 14.64
CA SER A 108 20.11 8.56 15.85
C SER A 108 18.60 8.72 15.64
N VAL A 109 18.18 8.85 14.39
CA VAL A 109 16.77 9.06 14.00
C VAL A 109 16.14 7.78 13.40
N ALA A 110 16.97 6.83 12.95
CA ALA A 110 16.52 5.66 12.18
C ALA A 110 15.43 4.84 12.90
N ASP A 111 15.65 4.53 14.19
CA ASP A 111 14.67 3.77 14.98
C ASP A 111 13.37 4.54 15.19
N ALA A 112 13.45 5.85 15.42
CA ALA A 112 12.28 6.70 15.56
C ALA A 112 11.51 6.77 14.22
N ALA A 113 12.20 6.93 13.10
CA ALA A 113 11.61 6.97 11.77
C ALA A 113 10.86 5.66 11.46
N ARG A 114 11.50 4.51 11.71
CA ARG A 114 10.87 3.19 11.53
C ARG A 114 9.61 3.05 12.39
N ARG A 115 9.74 3.30 13.70
CA ARG A 115 8.65 3.13 14.66
C ARG A 115 7.47 4.05 14.34
N LEU A 116 7.70 5.35 14.19
CA LEU A 116 6.63 6.32 13.95
C LEU A 116 5.96 6.11 12.60
N THR A 117 6.72 5.74 11.57
CA THR A 117 6.15 5.42 10.26
C THR A 117 5.23 4.21 10.36
N LEU A 118 5.69 3.09 10.89
CA LEU A 118 4.87 1.87 10.98
C LEU A 118 3.66 2.06 11.90
N GLN A 119 3.81 2.79 13.00
CA GLN A 119 2.72 3.14 13.89
C GLN A 119 1.64 3.97 13.18
N ARG A 120 2.02 4.95 12.36
CA ARG A 120 1.08 5.73 11.55
C ARG A 120 0.27 4.84 10.59
N TRP A 121 0.86 3.78 10.09
CA TRP A 121 0.19 2.84 9.18
C TRP A 121 -0.55 1.71 9.91
N GLY A 122 -0.54 1.70 11.22
CA GLY A 122 -1.31 0.76 12.03
C GLY A 122 -0.56 -0.51 12.40
N TYR A 123 0.77 -0.43 12.57
CA TYR A 123 1.58 -1.53 13.08
C TYR A 123 2.38 -1.08 14.30
N ASN A 124 2.21 -1.82 15.41
CA ASN A 124 2.96 -1.59 16.64
C ASN A 124 4.26 -2.41 16.61
N THR A 125 5.40 -1.73 16.45
CA THR A 125 6.72 -2.39 16.38
C THR A 125 7.17 -2.99 17.72
N LEU A 126 6.57 -2.59 18.83
CA LEU A 126 6.94 -3.12 20.16
C LEU A 126 6.21 -4.45 20.46
N THR A 127 4.95 -4.58 20.04
CA THR A 127 4.14 -5.79 20.27
C THR A 127 4.13 -6.72 19.06
N GLY A 128 4.49 -6.23 17.87
CA GLY A 128 4.39 -6.99 16.62
C GLY A 128 2.95 -7.15 16.12
N GLU A 129 2.01 -6.32 16.59
CA GLU A 129 0.58 -6.45 16.31
C GLU A 129 0.03 -5.31 15.46
N LEU A 130 -1.06 -5.58 14.73
CA LEU A 130 -1.81 -4.54 14.06
C LEU A 130 -2.57 -3.67 15.07
N ILE A 131 -2.54 -2.37 14.86
CA ILE A 131 -3.26 -1.40 15.68
C ILE A 131 -4.73 -1.39 15.24
N PRO A 132 -5.68 -1.58 16.16
CA PRO A 132 -7.11 -1.52 15.85
C PRO A 132 -7.51 -0.20 15.17
N GLY A 133 -8.26 -0.30 14.07
CA GLY A 133 -8.65 0.86 13.25
C GLY A 133 -7.53 1.42 12.36
N GLY A 134 -6.32 0.86 12.42
CA GLY A 134 -5.20 1.26 11.55
C GLY A 134 -5.37 0.84 10.10
N TYR A 135 -4.58 1.46 9.21
CA TYR A 135 -4.65 1.19 7.77
C TYR A 135 -4.39 -0.28 7.42
N PHE A 136 -3.40 -0.93 8.03
CA PHE A 136 -3.13 -2.35 7.75
C PHE A 136 -4.30 -3.24 8.15
N GLN A 137 -4.93 -2.98 9.29
CA GLN A 137 -6.14 -3.73 9.67
C GLN A 137 -7.24 -3.54 8.63
N TYR A 138 -7.48 -2.31 8.19
CA TYR A 138 -8.44 -2.01 7.13
C TYR A 138 -8.09 -2.73 5.81
N LEU A 139 -6.82 -2.72 5.39
CA LEU A 139 -6.35 -3.37 4.18
C LEU A 139 -6.65 -4.87 4.18
N PHE A 140 -6.43 -5.55 5.31
CA PHE A 140 -6.64 -6.99 5.41
C PHE A 140 -8.10 -7.36 5.63
N SER A 141 -8.84 -6.64 6.49
CA SER A 141 -10.24 -6.94 6.80
C SER A 141 -11.19 -6.68 5.63
N ASN A 142 -10.94 -5.65 4.82
CA ASN A 142 -11.80 -5.31 3.68
C ASN A 142 -11.72 -6.28 2.50
N ALA A 143 -10.78 -7.20 2.50
CA ALA A 143 -10.76 -8.26 1.50
C ALA A 143 -12.02 -9.14 1.56
N ASN A 144 -12.59 -9.32 2.76
CA ASN A 144 -13.88 -9.98 3.07
C ASN A 144 -14.10 -11.28 2.28
N ILE A 145 -13.01 -12.05 2.11
CA ILE A 145 -12.90 -13.16 1.17
C ILE A 145 -13.94 -14.23 1.51
N GLY A 146 -14.04 -14.57 2.79
CA GLY A 146 -14.94 -15.63 3.26
C GLY A 146 -16.40 -15.34 2.93
N GLN A 147 -16.88 -14.13 3.16
CA GLN A 147 -18.27 -13.75 2.86
C GLN A 147 -18.56 -13.76 1.37
N ARG A 148 -17.63 -13.25 0.55
CA ARG A 148 -17.79 -13.24 -0.91
C ARG A 148 -17.85 -14.64 -1.49
N VAL A 149 -16.98 -15.52 -1.02
CA VAL A 149 -16.97 -16.93 -1.49
C VAL A 149 -18.20 -17.68 -1.00
N ALA A 150 -18.58 -17.54 0.27
CA ALA A 150 -19.81 -18.15 0.79
C ALA A 150 -21.05 -17.69 0.01
N GLY A 151 -21.11 -16.41 -0.37
CA GLY A 151 -22.17 -15.87 -1.24
C GLY A 151 -22.24 -16.56 -2.60
N LEU A 152 -21.10 -16.77 -3.26
CA LEU A 152 -21.03 -17.49 -4.55
C LEU A 152 -21.45 -18.95 -4.40
N VAL A 153 -21.04 -19.64 -3.34
CA VAL A 153 -21.43 -21.03 -3.07
C VAL A 153 -22.94 -21.13 -2.78
N ASN A 154 -23.49 -20.24 -1.96
CA ASN A 154 -24.93 -20.18 -1.69
C ASN A 154 -25.75 -19.97 -2.97
N GLN A 155 -25.30 -19.07 -3.83
CA GLN A 155 -25.94 -18.81 -5.11
C GLN A 155 -25.92 -20.07 -6.01
N ALA A 156 -24.80 -20.78 -6.06
CA ALA A 156 -24.67 -22.02 -6.83
C ALA A 156 -25.59 -23.12 -6.30
N ILE A 157 -25.75 -23.23 -4.98
CA ILE A 157 -26.70 -24.17 -4.34
C ILE A 157 -28.15 -23.79 -4.71
N ALA A 158 -28.51 -22.51 -4.57
CA ALA A 158 -29.87 -22.03 -4.86
C ALA A 158 -30.25 -22.26 -6.33
N GLN A 159 -29.31 -22.12 -7.24
CA GLN A 159 -29.52 -22.34 -8.70
C GLN A 159 -29.39 -23.79 -9.13
N LYS A 160 -29.08 -24.73 -8.22
CA LYS A 160 -28.77 -26.15 -8.54
C LYS A 160 -27.76 -26.25 -9.70
N MET A 161 -26.72 -25.39 -9.64
CA MET A 161 -25.74 -25.23 -10.70
C MET A 161 -24.97 -26.54 -10.93
N PRO A 162 -24.62 -26.90 -12.17
CA PRO A 162 -23.67 -28.00 -12.41
C PRO A 162 -22.34 -27.71 -11.70
N LEU A 163 -21.81 -28.67 -10.96
CA LEU A 163 -20.58 -28.47 -10.17
C LEU A 163 -19.40 -27.99 -11.03
N ALA A 164 -19.23 -28.62 -12.21
CA ALA A 164 -18.18 -28.22 -13.16
C ALA A 164 -18.34 -26.77 -13.66
N GLN A 165 -19.58 -26.34 -13.90
CA GLN A 165 -19.87 -24.95 -14.29
C GLN A 165 -19.57 -24.00 -13.14
N PHE A 166 -19.94 -24.34 -11.89
CA PHE A 166 -19.60 -23.53 -10.73
C PHE A 166 -18.07 -23.39 -10.60
N GLN A 167 -17.33 -24.50 -10.66
CA GLN A 167 -15.85 -24.47 -10.57
C GLN A 167 -15.23 -23.58 -11.65
N LYS A 168 -15.72 -23.65 -12.88
CA LYS A 168 -15.27 -22.78 -14.00
C LYS A 168 -15.54 -21.31 -13.70
N THR A 169 -16.78 -20.98 -13.31
CA THR A 169 -17.19 -19.61 -12.99
C THR A 169 -16.43 -19.07 -11.78
N PHE A 170 -16.31 -19.88 -10.74
CA PHE A 170 -15.57 -19.53 -9.54
C PHE A 170 -14.10 -19.24 -9.85
N ARG A 171 -13.45 -20.08 -10.69
CA ARG A 171 -12.09 -19.82 -11.16
C ARG A 171 -11.99 -18.50 -11.91
N GLN A 172 -12.93 -18.19 -12.80
CA GLN A 172 -12.94 -16.94 -13.55
C GLN A 172 -13.08 -15.70 -12.64
N VAL A 173 -13.94 -15.77 -11.64
CA VAL A 173 -14.20 -14.67 -10.70
C VAL A 173 -13.07 -14.53 -9.68
N PHE A 174 -12.62 -15.64 -9.13
CA PHE A 174 -11.69 -15.65 -8.00
C PHE A 174 -10.23 -15.57 -8.46
N VAL A 175 -9.83 -16.38 -9.43
CA VAL A 175 -8.45 -16.40 -9.96
C VAL A 175 -8.30 -15.41 -11.12
N GLY A 176 -9.20 -15.47 -12.11
CA GLY A 176 -9.16 -14.60 -13.29
C GLY A 176 -7.90 -14.73 -14.13
N ALA A 177 -7.71 -13.79 -15.06
CA ALA A 177 -6.42 -13.56 -15.72
C ALA A 177 -5.45 -12.85 -14.75
N PRO A 178 -4.13 -12.85 -15.01
CA PRO A 178 -3.16 -12.14 -14.18
C PRO A 178 -3.56 -10.67 -13.94
N GLY A 179 -3.60 -10.25 -12.68
CA GLY A 179 -4.03 -8.92 -12.26
C GLY A 179 -5.55 -8.72 -12.17
N GLN A 180 -6.36 -9.72 -12.51
CA GLN A 180 -7.83 -9.63 -12.50
C GLN A 180 -8.49 -10.45 -11.39
N GLY A 181 -7.76 -11.28 -10.68
CA GLY A 181 -8.27 -12.07 -9.58
C GLY A 181 -8.79 -11.22 -8.41
N MET A 182 -9.65 -11.79 -7.58
CA MET A 182 -10.34 -11.07 -6.51
C MET A 182 -9.36 -10.43 -5.52
N LEU A 183 -8.37 -11.18 -5.04
CA LEU A 183 -7.37 -10.67 -4.10
C LEU A 183 -6.38 -9.72 -4.76
N GLU A 184 -5.94 -10.01 -5.99
CA GLU A 184 -5.05 -9.12 -6.74
C GLU A 184 -5.69 -7.76 -7.01
N ARG A 185 -6.98 -7.72 -7.38
CA ARG A 185 -7.71 -6.45 -7.56
C ARG A 185 -7.83 -5.69 -6.26
N HIS A 186 -8.20 -6.37 -5.16
CA HIS A 186 -8.27 -5.76 -3.85
C HIS A 186 -6.92 -5.18 -3.44
N TRP A 187 -5.85 -5.96 -3.56
CA TRP A 187 -4.50 -5.52 -3.27
C TRP A 187 -4.12 -4.31 -4.11
N ARG A 188 -4.22 -4.41 -5.43
CA ARG A 188 -3.86 -3.33 -6.35
C ARG A 188 -4.62 -2.03 -6.08
N THR A 189 -5.91 -2.12 -5.77
CA THR A 189 -6.74 -0.94 -5.51
C THR A 189 -6.39 -0.26 -4.20
N ASN A 190 -6.07 -1.03 -3.16
CA ASN A 190 -5.92 -0.51 -1.81
C ASN A 190 -4.45 -0.30 -1.39
N SER A 191 -3.49 -0.89 -2.10
CA SER A 191 -2.06 -0.81 -1.74
C SER A 191 -1.20 -0.07 -2.76
N PHE A 192 -1.79 0.50 -3.80
CA PHE A 192 -1.03 1.12 -4.90
C PHE A 192 -0.04 2.17 -4.39
N ASP A 193 -0.49 3.07 -3.53
CA ASP A 193 0.33 4.13 -2.96
C ASP A 193 1.03 3.74 -1.66
N LEU A 194 0.84 2.51 -1.16
CA LEU A 194 1.28 2.11 0.17
C LEU A 194 2.77 2.35 0.39
N TYR A 195 3.61 1.84 -0.52
CA TYR A 195 5.06 1.91 -0.37
C TYR A 195 5.61 3.32 -0.57
N GLN A 196 5.05 4.09 -1.50
CA GLN A 196 5.39 5.52 -1.63
C GLN A 196 5.02 6.28 -0.37
N ARG A 197 3.87 6.00 0.21
CA ARG A 197 3.42 6.68 1.44
C ARG A 197 4.26 6.26 2.65
N ILE A 198 4.66 4.99 2.76
CA ILE A 198 5.61 4.52 3.79
C ILE A 198 6.94 5.26 3.64
N ASP A 199 7.50 5.30 2.44
CA ASP A 199 8.76 5.99 2.15
C ASP A 199 8.69 7.49 2.47
N ARG A 200 7.63 8.18 2.01
CA ARG A 200 7.43 9.61 2.26
C ARG A 200 7.20 9.91 3.74
N THR A 201 6.50 9.03 4.47
CA THR A 201 6.32 9.17 5.92
C THR A 201 7.66 9.05 6.66
N ALA A 202 8.47 8.06 6.32
CA ALA A 202 9.80 7.90 6.90
C ALA A 202 10.67 9.14 6.62
N ASN A 203 10.66 9.60 5.37
CA ASN A 203 11.38 10.79 4.93
C ASN A 203 10.96 12.04 5.69
N LEU A 204 9.65 12.22 5.95
CA LEU A 204 9.13 13.31 6.76
C LEU A 204 9.62 13.23 8.21
N VAL A 205 9.61 12.04 8.82
CA VAL A 205 10.11 11.86 10.20
C VAL A 205 11.59 12.23 10.32
N TYR A 206 12.41 11.84 9.33
CA TYR A 206 13.81 12.28 9.30
C TYR A 206 13.92 13.79 9.20
N ALA A 207 13.16 14.40 8.28
CA ALA A 207 13.16 15.85 8.10
C ALA A 207 12.75 16.61 9.37
N ASP A 208 11.71 16.13 10.07
CA ASP A 208 11.25 16.72 11.34
C ASP A 208 12.32 16.62 12.42
N ARG A 209 12.97 15.47 12.55
CA ARG A 209 14.00 15.24 13.58
C ARG A 209 15.28 16.00 13.31
N LEU A 210 15.61 16.22 12.04
CA LEU A 210 16.81 16.97 11.62
C LEU A 210 16.52 18.47 11.42
N GLY A 211 15.29 18.94 11.68
CA GLY A 211 14.93 20.37 11.55
C GLY A 211 15.03 20.89 10.11
N LEU A 212 14.78 20.05 9.09
CA LEU A 212 14.83 20.48 7.70
C LEU A 212 13.55 21.22 7.30
N GLU A 213 13.72 22.44 6.79
CA GLU A 213 12.62 23.34 6.48
C GLU A 213 12.23 23.35 5.00
N TYR A 214 13.08 22.82 4.12
CA TYR A 214 12.89 22.92 2.67
C TYR A 214 12.98 21.56 2.02
N ALA A 215 12.17 21.36 0.97
CA ALA A 215 12.21 20.14 0.15
C ALA A 215 12.16 20.48 -1.34
N ILE A 216 12.82 19.65 -2.14
CA ILE A 216 12.68 19.63 -3.59
C ILE A 216 11.53 18.68 -3.92
N TYR A 217 10.58 19.12 -4.76
CA TYR A 217 9.55 18.23 -5.31
C TYR A 217 10.17 17.39 -6.42
N SER A 218 10.55 16.16 -6.10
CA SER A 218 11.37 15.28 -6.94
C SER A 218 10.54 14.17 -7.56
N GLY A 219 10.85 13.80 -8.80
CA GLY A 219 10.21 12.69 -9.50
C GLY A 219 10.26 12.89 -11.01
N THR A 220 9.88 11.85 -11.76
CA THR A 220 9.83 11.88 -13.21
C THR A 220 8.44 12.28 -13.70
N LEU A 221 8.37 13.15 -14.69
CA LEU A 221 7.14 13.43 -15.41
C LEU A 221 6.85 12.33 -16.43
N GLU A 222 5.61 11.89 -16.46
CA GLU A 222 5.05 10.95 -17.42
C GLU A 222 4.02 11.70 -18.30
N ASP A 223 3.58 11.10 -19.40
CA ASP A 223 2.62 11.71 -20.32
C ASP A 223 1.28 12.03 -19.64
N ASP A 224 0.92 11.28 -18.60
CA ASP A 224 -0.30 11.46 -17.81
C ASP A 224 -0.08 12.23 -16.49
N SER A 225 1.08 12.88 -16.34
CA SER A 225 1.39 13.67 -15.14
C SER A 225 0.40 14.84 -14.98
N ARG A 226 -0.10 15.00 -13.75
CA ARG A 226 -1.07 16.05 -13.44
C ARG A 226 -0.46 17.44 -13.50
N PRO A 227 -1.23 18.48 -13.87
CA PRO A 227 -0.79 19.87 -13.82
C PRO A 227 -0.16 20.23 -12.48
N PHE A 228 -0.74 19.77 -11.37
CA PHE A 228 -0.18 19.94 -10.02
C PHE A 228 1.30 19.49 -9.94
N CYS A 229 1.64 18.34 -10.49
CA CYS A 229 2.99 17.78 -10.46
C CYS A 229 3.91 18.48 -11.47
N ILE A 230 3.41 18.75 -12.68
CA ILE A 230 4.16 19.42 -13.75
C ILE A 230 4.67 20.79 -13.29
N GLU A 231 3.81 21.56 -12.62
CA GLU A 231 4.15 22.90 -12.12
C GLU A 231 5.19 22.89 -10.98
N ARG A 232 5.30 21.75 -10.25
CA ARG A 232 6.10 21.67 -9.01
C ARG A 232 7.41 20.93 -9.15
N VAL A 233 7.52 20.03 -10.12
CA VAL A 233 8.71 19.17 -10.26
C VAL A 233 9.99 20.00 -10.35
N ASN A 234 11.04 19.54 -9.65
CA ASN A 234 12.37 20.18 -9.57
C ASN A 234 12.39 21.58 -8.92
N LYS A 235 11.31 21.99 -8.26
CA LYS A 235 11.29 23.25 -7.51
C LYS A 235 11.43 23.01 -6.01
N VAL A 236 12.01 23.99 -5.32
CA VAL A 236 12.17 23.99 -3.87
C VAL A 236 10.97 24.68 -3.21
N TYR A 237 10.46 24.04 -2.15
CA TYR A 237 9.35 24.56 -1.35
C TYR A 237 9.68 24.51 0.14
N GLY A 238 9.28 25.55 0.86
CA GLY A 238 9.29 25.57 2.33
C GLY A 238 8.08 24.80 2.91
N ARG A 239 8.17 24.46 4.21
CA ARG A 239 7.09 23.73 4.90
C ARG A 239 5.75 24.46 4.82
N ASP A 240 5.74 25.77 5.01
CA ASP A 240 4.52 26.59 4.93
C ASP A 240 3.89 26.51 3.53
N GLU A 241 4.71 26.57 2.48
CA GLU A 241 4.23 26.46 1.10
C GLU A 241 3.65 25.09 0.80
N ILE A 242 4.30 24.02 1.30
CA ILE A 242 3.79 22.64 1.16
C ILE A 242 2.48 22.48 1.93
N ALA A 243 2.39 23.01 3.15
CA ALA A 243 1.18 22.94 3.96
C ALA A 243 -0.04 23.55 3.24
N HIS A 244 0.14 24.66 2.53
CA HIS A 244 -0.91 25.32 1.76
C HIS A 244 -1.45 24.48 0.58
N TRP A 245 -0.75 23.39 0.16
CA TRP A 245 -1.31 22.48 -0.85
C TRP A 245 -2.58 21.76 -0.35
N ALA A 246 -2.78 21.71 0.97
CA ALA A 246 -4.01 21.20 1.55
C ALA A 246 -5.25 22.02 1.15
N ASP A 247 -5.10 23.28 0.81
CA ASP A 247 -6.19 24.18 0.42
C ASP A 247 -6.50 24.10 -1.09
N LEU A 248 -5.57 23.58 -1.89
CA LEU A 248 -5.71 23.50 -3.33
C LEU A 248 -6.68 22.38 -3.74
N GLN A 249 -7.39 22.58 -4.85
CA GLN A 249 -8.20 21.57 -5.50
C GLN A 249 -7.50 21.10 -6.79
N PHE A 250 -7.27 19.81 -6.89
CA PHE A 250 -6.64 19.20 -8.07
C PHE A 250 -7.07 17.74 -8.28
N ALA A 251 -6.93 17.25 -9.50
CA ALA A 251 -7.28 15.88 -9.85
C ALA A 251 -6.42 14.87 -9.06
N GLY A 252 -7.08 13.87 -8.47
CA GLY A 252 -6.42 12.81 -7.69
C GLY A 252 -6.15 13.16 -6.23
N LYS A 253 -6.50 14.37 -5.76
CA LYS A 253 -6.42 14.70 -4.33
C LYS A 253 -7.42 13.85 -3.54
N PRO A 254 -7.00 13.17 -2.45
CA PRO A 254 -7.92 12.52 -1.53
C PRO A 254 -8.95 13.51 -0.97
N LYS A 255 -10.23 13.12 -0.96
CA LYS A 255 -11.30 13.98 -0.42
C LYS A 255 -11.25 14.11 1.09
N ILE A 256 -10.68 13.13 1.77
CA ILE A 256 -10.58 13.04 3.23
C ILE A 256 -9.16 12.60 3.58
N GLY A 257 -8.56 13.24 4.59
CA GLY A 257 -7.27 12.83 5.14
C GLY A 257 -6.08 13.09 4.22
N TYR A 258 -6.16 14.04 3.28
CA TYR A 258 -5.02 14.46 2.47
C TYR A 258 -3.97 15.13 3.35
N ASP A 259 -2.75 14.59 3.28
CA ASP A 259 -1.56 15.15 3.91
C ASP A 259 -0.56 15.52 2.81
N PRO A 260 -0.33 16.83 2.52
CA PRO A 260 0.54 17.27 1.44
C PRO A 260 1.98 16.77 1.56
N PHE A 261 2.45 16.51 2.77
CA PHE A 261 3.80 16.03 3.04
C PHE A 261 3.98 14.54 2.69
N VAL A 262 2.90 13.78 2.68
CA VAL A 262 2.90 12.33 2.41
C VAL A 262 2.21 12.00 1.10
N ASP A 263 1.09 12.65 0.79
CA ASP A 263 0.30 12.34 -0.40
C ASP A 263 0.81 13.05 -1.66
N CYS A 264 1.57 14.14 -1.52
CA CYS A 264 2.13 14.92 -2.65
C CYS A 264 1.03 15.30 -3.67
N GLY A 265 1.12 14.80 -4.91
CA GLY A 265 0.10 15.00 -5.96
C GLY A 265 -1.13 14.09 -5.86
N GLY A 266 -1.37 13.46 -4.70
CA GLY A 266 -2.54 12.61 -4.42
C GLY A 266 -2.39 11.17 -4.93
N PHE A 267 -3.53 10.50 -5.21
CA PHE A 267 -3.55 9.09 -5.63
C PHE A 267 -2.66 8.85 -6.86
N ASN A 268 -1.89 7.76 -6.83
CA ASN A 268 -0.96 7.36 -7.88
C ASN A 268 0.14 8.39 -8.18
N CYS A 269 0.45 9.27 -7.25
CA CYS A 269 1.55 10.21 -7.41
C CYS A 269 2.89 9.51 -7.22
N ARG A 270 3.82 9.69 -8.17
CA ARG A 270 5.18 9.13 -8.12
C ARG A 270 6.23 10.12 -7.62
N HIS A 271 5.83 11.35 -7.30
CA HIS A 271 6.74 12.38 -6.83
C HIS A 271 6.94 12.30 -5.32
N HIS A 272 8.08 12.78 -4.86
CA HIS A 272 8.48 12.80 -3.45
C HIS A 272 8.94 14.20 -3.04
N LEU A 273 8.86 14.50 -1.75
CA LEU A 273 9.53 15.64 -1.15
C LEU A 273 10.92 15.19 -0.72
N SER A 274 11.95 15.61 -1.44
CA SER A 274 13.34 15.35 -1.08
C SER A 274 13.85 16.49 -0.22
N TRP A 275 13.87 16.30 1.08
CA TRP A 275 14.28 17.31 2.05
C TRP A 275 15.75 17.66 1.91
N VAL A 276 16.09 18.94 2.01
CA VAL A 276 17.43 19.47 1.80
C VAL A 276 17.81 20.46 2.89
N SER A 277 19.14 20.67 3.08
CA SER A 277 19.61 21.69 4.00
C SER A 277 19.26 23.11 3.51
N ASN A 278 19.30 24.07 4.44
CA ASN A 278 19.05 25.47 4.13
C ASN A 278 20.02 26.03 3.07
N GLU A 279 21.28 25.58 3.08
CA GLU A 279 22.32 26.00 2.13
C GLU A 279 21.97 25.53 0.71
N ILE A 280 21.56 24.27 0.57
CA ILE A 280 21.14 23.71 -0.73
C ILE A 280 19.89 24.43 -1.21
N ALA A 281 18.91 24.63 -0.31
CA ALA A 281 17.67 25.33 -0.65
C ALA A 281 17.96 26.77 -1.13
N ALA A 282 18.81 27.51 -0.44
CA ALA A 282 19.18 28.87 -0.80
C ALA A 282 19.99 28.94 -2.12
N HIS A 283 20.79 27.92 -2.41
CA HIS A 283 21.50 27.84 -3.70
C HIS A 283 20.52 27.61 -4.86
N LEU A 284 19.55 26.74 -4.70
CA LEU A 284 18.57 26.40 -5.74
C LEU A 284 17.46 27.43 -5.88
N ARG A 285 17.18 28.18 -4.80
CA ARG A 285 16.13 29.21 -4.71
C ARG A 285 16.65 30.42 -3.92
N PRO A 286 17.37 31.35 -4.57
CA PRO A 286 18.06 32.47 -3.90
C PRO A 286 17.16 33.46 -3.15
N ASP A 287 15.87 33.55 -3.48
CA ASP A 287 14.89 34.41 -2.79
C ASP A 287 14.57 33.97 -1.35
N ILE A 288 14.88 32.72 -0.98
CA ILE A 288 14.74 32.21 0.41
C ILE A 288 15.50 33.08 1.41
N ASN A 289 16.69 33.56 1.04
CA ASN A 289 17.50 34.39 1.90
C ASN A 289 16.89 35.78 2.14
N LYS A 290 16.12 36.32 1.19
CA LYS A 290 15.43 37.62 1.34
C LYS A 290 14.25 37.51 2.30
N GLN A 291 13.49 36.43 2.25
CA GLN A 291 12.33 36.19 3.11
C GLN A 291 12.72 36.00 4.60
N LYS A 292 13.95 35.53 4.88
CA LYS A 292 14.47 35.40 6.25
C LYS A 292 14.96 36.74 6.85
N ALA A 293 15.35 37.68 6.02
CA ALA A 293 15.80 39.00 6.47
C ALA A 293 14.63 39.95 6.81
N GLU A 294 13.40 39.59 6.36
CA GLU A 294 12.19 40.41 6.58
C GLU A 294 11.30 39.86 7.73
N LYS A 295 11.67 38.74 8.34
CA LYS A 295 11.04 38.19 9.55
C LYS A 295 11.93 38.37 10.78
#